data_3bf3ff6073363595705581578db8b24f
#
_entry.id   3bf3ff6073363595705581578db8b24f
#
_cell.length_a   1.000
_cell.length_b   1.000
_cell.length_c   1.000
_cell.angle_alpha   90.00
_cell.angle_beta   90.00
_cell.angle_gamma   90.00
#
_symmetry.space_group_name_H-M   'P 1'
#
loop_
_entity.id
_entity.type
_entity.pdbx_description
1 polymer ?
#
loop_
_entity_poly.entity_id
_entity_poly.type
_entity_poly.pdbx_seq_one_letter_code
_entity_poly.pdbx_strand_id
1 'polypeptide(L)' 'MKYSVKKFDGDDMYSWAVFRAQDVKGMRSPIFYGQASPVMSGMSRSSAQYQKKILEKK' A
#
# COMPACT_ATOMS: atom_id res chain seq x y z
N MET A 1 -1.46 10.59 10.56
CA MET A 1 -1.92 9.24 10.26
C MET A 1 -0.79 8.44 9.62
N LYS A 2 -0.68 7.16 9.94
CA LYS A 2 0.39 6.31 9.38
C LYS A 2 -0.12 5.47 8.22
N TYR A 3 0.75 5.25 7.25
CA TYR A 3 0.46 4.46 6.06
C TYR A 3 1.49 3.37 5.90
N SER A 4 1.15 2.33 5.14
CA SER A 4 2.03 1.22 4.85
C SER A 4 2.05 0.95 3.36
N VAL A 5 3.20 0.56 2.83
CA VAL A 5 3.36 0.18 1.42
C VAL A 5 3.42 -1.34 1.37
N LYS A 6 2.50 -1.93 0.61
CA LYS A 6 2.44 -3.39 0.43
C LYS A 6 2.01 -3.70 -0.98
N LYS A 7 2.30 -4.92 -1.45
CA LYS A 7 1.79 -5.40 -2.73
C LYS A 7 0.31 -5.69 -2.63
N PHE A 8 -0.42 -5.36 -3.66
CA PHE A 8 -1.87 -5.53 -3.69
C PHE A 8 -2.31 -6.27 -4.95
N ASP A 9 -2.96 -7.41 -4.73
CA ASP A 9 -3.61 -8.22 -5.77
C ASP A 9 -2.66 -8.59 -6.91
N GLY A 10 -1.41 -8.85 -6.59
CA GLY A 10 -0.42 -9.24 -7.59
C GLY A 10 0.98 -9.23 -7.02
N ASP A 11 1.94 -9.58 -7.87
CA ASP A 11 3.34 -9.72 -7.47
C ASP A 11 4.30 -9.12 -8.50
N ASP A 12 3.81 -8.30 -9.42
CA ASP A 12 4.68 -7.64 -10.39
C ASP A 12 5.15 -6.27 -9.88
N MET A 13 5.96 -5.59 -10.70
CA MET A 13 6.59 -4.34 -10.28
C MET A 13 5.60 -3.18 -10.10
N TYR A 14 4.40 -3.30 -10.65
CA TYR A 14 3.37 -2.27 -10.54
C TYR A 14 2.21 -2.66 -9.63
N SER A 15 2.44 -3.68 -8.78
CA SER A 15 1.41 -4.15 -7.85
C SER A 15 1.52 -3.49 -6.48
N TRP A 16 2.35 -2.47 -6.33
CA TRP A 16 2.51 -1.81 -5.05
C TRP A 16 1.36 -0.84 -4.78
N ALA A 17 1.00 -0.73 -3.51
CA ALA A 17 -0.11 0.10 -3.08
C ALA A 17 0.18 0.71 -1.73
N VAL A 18 -0.51 1.80 -1.42
CA VAL A 18 -0.43 2.48 -0.13
C VAL A 18 -1.72 2.19 0.63
N PHE A 19 -1.59 1.70 1.84
CA PHE A 19 -2.72 1.40 2.73
C PHE A 19 -2.61 2.22 4.00
N ARG A 20 -3.73 2.45 4.67
CA ARG A 20 -3.70 2.95 6.03
C ARG A 20 -3.11 1.84 6.90
N ALA A 21 -2.14 2.20 7.77
CA ALA A 21 -1.43 1.20 8.57
C ALA A 21 -2.39 0.34 9.40
N GLN A 22 -3.44 0.94 9.91
CA GLN A 22 -4.43 0.23 10.74
C GLN A 22 -5.21 -0.83 9.95
N ASP A 23 -5.37 -0.63 8.63
CA ASP A 23 -6.12 -1.55 7.79
C ASP A 23 -5.35 -2.81 7.45
N VAL A 24 -4.03 -2.76 7.55
CA VAL A 24 -3.16 -3.89 7.19
C VAL A 24 -2.28 -4.35 8.36
N LYS A 25 -2.61 -3.92 9.56
CA LYS A 25 -1.86 -4.31 10.75
C LYS A 25 -1.88 -5.82 10.92
N GLY A 26 -0.70 -6.42 11.01
CA GLY A 26 -0.58 -7.86 11.15
C GLY A 26 -0.68 -8.63 9.84
N MET A 27 -0.91 -7.96 8.73
CA MET A 27 -0.99 -8.61 7.42
C MET A 27 0.35 -8.57 6.72
N ARG A 28 0.65 -9.62 5.95
CA ARG A 28 1.87 -9.70 5.14
C ARG A 28 1.55 -9.43 3.67
N SER A 29 2.51 -8.87 2.94
CA SER A 29 2.42 -8.79 1.49
C SER A 29 2.43 -10.18 0.88
N PRO A 30 1.69 -10.38 -0.21
CA PRO A 30 0.77 -9.43 -0.82
C PRO A 30 -0.59 -9.38 -0.11
N ILE A 31 -1.25 -8.23 -0.23
CA ILE A 31 -2.64 -8.09 0.22
C ILE A 31 -3.53 -8.37 -0.98
N PHE A 32 -4.55 -9.18 -0.80
CA PHE A 32 -5.45 -9.52 -1.89
C PHE A 32 -6.73 -8.71 -1.81
N TYR A 33 -7.39 -8.62 -2.97
CA TYR A 33 -8.66 -7.93 -3.07
C TYR A 33 -9.65 -8.52 -2.06
N GLY A 34 -10.28 -7.66 -1.29
CA GLY A 34 -11.22 -8.08 -0.26
C GLY A 34 -10.64 -8.18 1.14
N GLN A 35 -9.31 -8.22 1.28
CA GLN A 35 -8.66 -8.24 2.60
C GLN A 35 -8.52 -6.84 3.18
N ALA A 36 -8.19 -5.88 2.33
CA ALA A 36 -8.07 -4.48 2.72
C ALA A 36 -8.21 -3.63 1.47
N SER A 37 -8.62 -2.38 1.65
CA SER A 37 -8.76 -1.44 0.53
C SER A 37 -7.59 -0.47 0.53
N PRO A 38 -6.85 -0.37 -0.58
CA PRO A 38 -5.74 0.56 -0.65
C PRO A 38 -6.24 2.00 -0.81
N VAL A 39 -5.46 2.94 -0.31
CA VAL A 39 -5.68 4.36 -0.57
C VAL A 39 -5.30 4.67 -2.00
N MET A 40 -4.20 4.09 -2.46
CA MET A 40 -3.71 4.18 -3.84
C MET A 40 -3.12 2.84 -4.22
N SER A 41 -3.20 2.48 -5.50
CA SER A 41 -2.68 1.21 -6.00
C SER A 41 -2.19 1.34 -7.43
N GLY A 42 -1.65 0.26 -7.98
CA GLY A 42 -1.22 0.22 -9.37
C GLY A 42 0.05 1.00 -9.65
N MET A 43 0.97 1.07 -8.69
CA MET A 43 2.21 1.84 -8.83
C MET A 43 3.43 1.00 -8.46
N SER A 44 4.62 1.50 -8.81
CA SER A 44 5.87 0.86 -8.42
C SER A 44 6.12 1.08 -6.93
N ARG A 45 7.06 0.32 -6.38
CA ARG A 45 7.43 0.46 -4.97
C ARG A 45 7.91 1.89 -4.66
N SER A 46 8.74 2.46 -5.52
CA SER A 46 9.26 3.82 -5.33
C SER A 46 8.14 4.83 -5.30
N SER A 47 7.21 4.72 -6.24
CA SER A 47 6.04 5.62 -6.30
C SER A 47 5.16 5.47 -5.07
N ALA A 48 4.95 4.23 -4.63
CA ALA A 48 4.15 3.96 -3.44
C ALA A 48 4.78 4.59 -2.19
N GLN A 49 6.08 4.46 -2.04
CA GLN A 49 6.79 5.06 -0.91
C GLN A 49 6.75 6.58 -0.95
N TYR A 50 6.85 7.15 -2.14
CA TYR A 50 6.75 8.59 -2.31
C TYR A 50 5.37 9.09 -1.90
N GLN A 51 4.32 8.42 -2.34
CA GLN A 51 2.95 8.79 -1.98
C GLN A 51 2.70 8.64 -0.47
N LYS A 52 3.23 7.57 0.12
CA LYS A 52 3.17 7.39 1.57
C LYS A 52 3.75 8.60 2.30
N LYS A 53 4.92 9.06 1.85
CA LYS A 53 5.61 10.20 2.44
C LYS A 53 4.76 11.47 2.37
N ILE A 54 4.15 11.71 1.22
CA ILE A 54 3.27 12.87 1.02
C ILE A 54 2.07 12.81 1.96
N LEU A 55 1.44 11.64 2.04
CA LEU A 55 0.25 11.46 2.87
C LEU A 55 0.56 11.63 4.36
N GLU A 56 1.72 11.19 4.79
CA GLU A 56 2.11 11.29 6.20
C GLU A 56 2.51 12.70 6.61
N LYS A 57 2.77 13.57 5.65
CA LYS A 57 3.10 14.99 5.91
C LYS A 57 1.87 15.85 6.17
N LYS A 58 0.70 15.36 5.88
CA LYS A 58 -0.53 16.15 6.05
C LYS A 58 -1.08 16.04 7.49
#